data_ddeb191aa681ec05f0acf4379af91fce
#
_entry.id   ddeb191aa681ec05f0acf4379af91fce
#
_cell.length_a   1.000
_cell.length_b   1.000
_cell.length_c   1.000
_cell.angle_alpha   90.00
_cell.angle_beta   90.00
_cell.angle_gamma   90.00
#
_symmetry.space_group_name_H-M   'P 1'
#
loop_
_entity.id
_entity.type
_entity.pdbx_description
1 polymer ?
#
loop_
_entity_poly.entity_id
_entity_poly.type
_entity_poly.pdbx_seq_one_letter_code
_entity_poly.pdbx_strand_id
1 'polypeptide(L)'
;MRGLLLLLAMSQTRTIDFEHDTVGQPPTGFSFGHTREVGAPGRWLVQEEAGGKFLAQLDPDPTRARFPVAVLNDLTATDVDLSVRFRPVSGRVDQAAGLVWRFQDEDNYYLVRANARENNVVLYKVEGGRRTDLPLRGEGRTYGTPAQVPSGRWSTLRVVARRNLFEVYFNGAKLYEVEDSTFTNAGKVGLWTKADSVTDFDDLTVTTKGASEP
;
A
#
# COMPACT_ATOMS: atom_id res chain seq x y z
N MET A 1 10.45 -42.28 -22.24
CA MET A 1 10.89 -41.30 -21.22
C MET A 1 10.28 -39.97 -21.61
N ARG A 2 9.23 -39.53 -20.91
CA ARG A 2 8.62 -38.18 -21.10
C ARG A 2 9.38 -37.20 -20.20
N GLY A 3 10.18 -36.33 -20.81
CA GLY A 3 10.86 -35.25 -20.07
C GLY A 3 9.82 -34.30 -19.50
N LEU A 4 9.77 -34.18 -18.19
CA LEU A 4 9.00 -33.21 -17.45
C LEU A 4 9.69 -31.84 -17.65
N LEU A 5 9.12 -31.00 -18.53
CA LEU A 5 9.57 -29.62 -18.68
C LEU A 5 9.09 -28.83 -17.46
N LEU A 6 10.01 -28.56 -16.53
CA LEU A 6 9.74 -27.68 -15.39
C LEU A 6 9.75 -26.24 -15.92
N LEU A 7 8.58 -25.66 -16.22
CA LEU A 7 8.49 -24.22 -16.47
C LEU A 7 8.74 -23.50 -15.14
N LEU A 8 9.90 -22.88 -15.01
CA LEU A 8 10.14 -21.91 -13.93
C LEU A 8 9.25 -20.67 -14.18
N ALA A 9 8.28 -20.45 -13.30
CA ALA A 9 7.53 -19.21 -13.28
C ALA A 9 8.48 -18.06 -12.99
N MET A 10 8.75 -17.22 -13.98
CA MET A 10 9.64 -16.06 -13.84
C MET A 10 8.94 -15.00 -12.99
N SER A 11 9.63 -14.53 -11.97
CA SER A 11 9.20 -13.37 -11.17
C SER A 11 9.34 -12.10 -12.02
N GLN A 12 8.31 -11.28 -12.09
CA GLN A 12 8.35 -9.98 -12.75
C GLN A 12 8.37 -8.87 -11.70
N THR A 13 9.35 -7.99 -11.80
CA THR A 13 9.46 -6.80 -10.93
C THR A 13 9.27 -5.55 -11.78
N ARG A 14 8.45 -4.62 -11.30
CA ARG A 14 8.21 -3.30 -11.87
C ARG A 14 8.34 -2.25 -10.77
N THR A 15 9.03 -1.16 -11.08
CA THR A 15 9.09 0.05 -10.23
C THR A 15 8.41 1.19 -10.95
N ILE A 16 7.57 1.93 -10.24
CA ILE A 16 6.90 3.16 -10.68
C ILE A 16 7.54 4.30 -9.88
N ASP A 17 8.34 5.11 -10.57
CA ASP A 17 9.15 6.21 -10.03
C ASP A 17 8.60 7.60 -10.41
N PHE A 18 7.51 7.65 -11.15
CA PHE A 18 6.82 8.87 -11.62
C PHE A 18 7.66 9.81 -12.50
N GLU A 19 8.90 9.47 -12.86
CA GLU A 19 9.81 10.36 -13.60
C GLU A 19 9.30 10.74 -15.00
N HIS A 20 8.47 9.88 -15.60
CA HIS A 20 7.88 10.11 -16.92
C HIS A 20 6.51 10.80 -16.88
N ASP A 21 5.94 11.03 -15.70
CA ASP A 21 4.65 11.68 -15.54
C ASP A 21 4.76 13.22 -15.54
N THR A 22 3.63 13.90 -15.75
CA THR A 22 3.58 15.36 -15.83
C THR A 22 3.36 15.97 -14.45
N VAL A 23 4.25 16.85 -14.01
CA VAL A 23 4.13 17.59 -12.75
C VAL A 23 2.82 18.39 -12.70
N GLY A 24 2.15 18.34 -11.57
CA GLY A 24 0.86 18.99 -11.34
C GLY A 24 -0.34 18.24 -11.93
N GLN A 25 -0.14 17.08 -12.53
CA GLN A 25 -1.20 16.21 -13.04
C GLN A 25 -1.27 14.89 -12.26
N PRO A 26 -2.41 14.18 -12.26
CA PRO A 26 -2.48 12.82 -11.79
C PRO A 26 -1.53 11.91 -12.58
N PRO A 27 -0.87 10.92 -11.96
CA PRO A 27 0.00 9.99 -12.66
C PRO A 27 -0.79 9.10 -13.62
N THR A 28 -0.14 8.67 -14.69
CA THR A 28 -0.71 7.71 -15.64
C THR A 28 -0.82 6.32 -15.02
N GLY A 29 -1.80 5.54 -15.47
CA GLY A 29 -1.97 4.15 -15.03
C GLY A 29 -2.60 3.95 -13.66
N PHE A 30 -3.06 5.00 -12.99
CA PHE A 30 -3.74 4.92 -11.71
C PHE A 30 -5.22 5.32 -11.80
N SER A 31 -6.04 4.71 -10.94
CA SER A 31 -7.39 5.15 -10.60
C SER A 31 -7.43 5.61 -9.15
N PHE A 32 -8.32 6.57 -8.87
CA PHE A 32 -8.44 7.18 -7.54
C PHE A 32 -9.83 6.99 -6.99
N GLY A 33 -9.91 6.67 -5.71
CA GLY A 33 -11.17 6.47 -5.00
C GLY A 33 -11.02 6.70 -3.51
N HIS A 34 -12.04 6.38 -2.75
CA HIS A 34 -11.99 6.41 -1.29
C HIS A 34 -13.07 5.49 -0.71
N THR A 35 -12.74 4.84 0.39
CA THR A 35 -13.62 3.87 1.06
C THR A 35 -14.93 4.50 1.49
N ARG A 36 -16.06 3.83 1.12
CA ARG A 36 -17.44 4.24 1.45
C ARG A 36 -17.81 5.65 1.00
N GLU A 37 -17.07 6.25 0.10
CA GLU A 37 -17.28 7.65 -0.34
C GLU A 37 -17.36 8.66 0.82
N VAL A 38 -16.64 8.38 1.92
CA VAL A 38 -16.61 9.25 3.10
C VAL A 38 -15.59 10.36 2.93
N GLY A 39 -16.02 11.62 3.00
CA GLY A 39 -15.20 12.82 2.81
C GLY A 39 -14.90 13.09 1.33
N ALA A 40 -13.98 14.01 1.06
CA ALA A 40 -13.53 14.29 -0.29
C ALA A 40 -12.65 13.15 -0.84
N PRO A 41 -12.70 12.83 -2.15
CA PRO A 41 -11.69 11.98 -2.77
C PRO A 41 -10.31 12.63 -2.62
N GLY A 42 -9.26 11.84 -2.54
CA GLY A 42 -7.91 12.38 -2.44
C GLY A 42 -7.53 13.22 -3.67
N ARG A 43 -6.60 14.14 -3.48
CA ARG A 43 -6.00 14.91 -4.58
C ARG A 43 -4.59 14.39 -4.84
N TRP A 44 -4.46 13.48 -5.77
CA TRP A 44 -3.24 12.78 -6.11
C TRP A 44 -2.58 13.42 -7.34
N LEU A 45 -1.45 14.09 -7.13
CA LEU A 45 -0.73 14.78 -8.20
C LEU A 45 0.75 14.46 -8.13
N VAL A 46 1.37 14.38 -9.29
CA VAL A 46 2.84 14.31 -9.41
C VAL A 46 3.44 15.63 -8.99
N GLN A 47 4.42 15.59 -8.12
CA GLN A 47 5.22 16.71 -7.66
C GLN A 47 6.69 16.49 -8.02
N GLU A 48 7.49 17.55 -7.91
CA GLU A 48 8.93 17.50 -8.21
C GLU A 48 9.72 18.27 -7.16
N GLU A 49 10.86 17.75 -6.78
CA GLU A 49 11.88 18.45 -5.97
C GLU A 49 13.27 18.09 -6.49
N ALA A 50 14.33 18.60 -5.86
CA ALA A 50 15.72 18.43 -6.34
C ALA A 50 16.19 16.95 -6.48
N GLY A 51 15.43 15.99 -6.00
CA GLY A 51 15.76 14.56 -6.08
C GLY A 51 14.96 13.76 -7.11
N GLY A 52 14.06 14.39 -7.86
CA GLY A 52 13.19 13.74 -8.86
C GLY A 52 11.71 13.98 -8.61
N LYS A 53 10.88 13.22 -9.30
CA LYS A 53 9.41 13.29 -9.20
C LYS A 53 8.88 12.26 -8.22
N PHE A 54 7.72 12.54 -7.66
CA PHE A 54 7.02 11.66 -6.73
C PHE A 54 5.51 11.92 -6.80
N LEU A 55 4.70 10.98 -6.35
CA LEU A 55 3.25 11.15 -6.23
C LEU A 55 2.91 11.68 -4.84
N ALA A 56 2.12 12.76 -4.76
CA ALA A 56 1.65 13.31 -3.50
C ALA A 56 0.12 13.23 -3.38
N GLN A 57 -0.37 12.76 -2.23
CA GLN A 57 -1.75 13.03 -1.79
C GLN A 57 -1.75 14.37 -1.08
N LEU A 58 -2.44 15.37 -1.63
CA LEU A 58 -2.35 16.78 -1.21
C LEU A 58 -3.60 17.32 -0.51
N ASP A 59 -4.70 16.57 -0.46
CA ASP A 59 -5.96 17.02 0.13
C ASP A 59 -5.96 16.84 1.65
N PRO A 60 -6.05 17.93 2.45
CA PRO A 60 -6.01 17.88 3.90
C PRO A 60 -7.40 17.80 4.55
N ASP A 61 -8.38 17.17 3.90
CA ASP A 61 -9.73 16.99 4.50
C ASP A 61 -9.64 16.18 5.81
N PRO A 62 -10.05 16.74 6.96
CA PRO A 62 -9.87 16.14 8.28
C PRO A 62 -10.91 15.06 8.63
N THR A 63 -11.74 14.65 7.71
CA THR A 63 -12.78 13.62 7.95
C THR A 63 -12.14 12.30 8.41
N ARG A 64 -12.38 11.92 9.66
CA ARG A 64 -11.64 10.83 10.34
C ARG A 64 -11.75 9.45 9.69
N ALA A 65 -12.90 9.14 9.10
CA ALA A 65 -13.14 7.85 8.43
C ALA A 65 -12.85 7.88 6.93
N ARG A 66 -12.23 8.93 6.43
CA ARG A 66 -11.82 9.11 5.04
C ARG A 66 -10.56 8.32 4.77
N PHE A 67 -10.57 7.49 3.71
CA PHE A 67 -9.47 6.63 3.30
C PHE A 67 -9.22 6.75 1.79
N PRO A 68 -8.51 7.80 1.32
CA PRO A 68 -8.15 7.93 -0.09
C PRO A 68 -7.21 6.83 -0.56
N VAL A 69 -7.47 6.31 -1.78
CA VAL A 69 -6.64 5.30 -2.43
C VAL A 69 -6.23 5.75 -3.84
N ALA A 70 -5.04 5.35 -4.24
CA ALA A 70 -4.54 5.42 -5.62
C ALA A 70 -4.16 4.00 -6.05
N VAL A 71 -4.87 3.44 -7.01
CA VAL A 71 -4.80 2.02 -7.39
C VAL A 71 -4.22 1.85 -8.77
N LEU A 72 -3.22 0.99 -8.92
CA LEU A 72 -2.58 0.68 -10.20
C LEU A 72 -3.53 -0.14 -11.08
N ASN A 73 -3.78 0.32 -12.33
CA ASN A 73 -4.84 -0.23 -13.18
C ASN A 73 -4.48 -1.53 -13.90
N ASP A 74 -3.24 -1.67 -14.30
CA ASP A 74 -2.74 -2.70 -15.21
C ASP A 74 -2.07 -3.89 -14.51
N LEU A 75 -2.26 -4.02 -13.18
CA LEU A 75 -1.70 -5.10 -12.40
C LEU A 75 -2.74 -5.71 -11.48
N THR A 76 -2.90 -7.02 -11.60
CA THR A 76 -3.74 -7.84 -10.72
C THR A 76 -2.98 -9.09 -10.31
N ALA A 77 -2.88 -9.34 -9.01
CA ALA A 77 -2.14 -10.49 -8.48
C ALA A 77 -2.72 -11.00 -7.17
N THR A 78 -2.49 -12.28 -6.90
CA THR A 78 -2.81 -12.91 -5.60
C THR A 78 -1.63 -12.75 -4.63
N ASP A 79 -0.43 -13.11 -5.10
CA ASP A 79 0.81 -13.07 -4.34
C ASP A 79 1.67 -11.92 -4.84
N VAL A 80 2.13 -11.07 -3.93
CA VAL A 80 2.93 -9.89 -4.26
C VAL A 80 4.05 -9.70 -3.23
N ASP A 81 5.15 -9.12 -3.69
CA ASP A 81 6.12 -8.42 -2.86
C ASP A 81 6.01 -6.95 -3.25
N LEU A 82 5.47 -6.13 -2.36
CA LEU A 82 5.07 -4.76 -2.62
C LEU A 82 5.79 -3.82 -1.67
N SER A 83 6.50 -2.82 -2.19
CA SER A 83 7.19 -1.81 -1.39
C SER A 83 6.99 -0.42 -1.97
N VAL A 84 7.10 0.59 -1.10
CA VAL A 84 7.06 2.01 -1.49
C VAL A 84 7.95 2.83 -0.57
N ARG A 85 8.63 3.83 -1.12
CA ARG A 85 9.16 4.94 -0.34
C ARG A 85 8.02 5.92 -0.08
N PHE A 86 7.92 6.40 1.15
CA PHE A 86 6.92 7.38 1.52
C PHE A 86 7.47 8.42 2.49
N ARG A 87 6.85 9.61 2.48
CA ARG A 87 7.20 10.72 3.38
C ARG A 87 5.89 11.35 3.89
N PRO A 88 5.52 11.17 5.17
CA PRO A 88 4.42 11.92 5.77
C PRO A 88 4.82 13.39 5.88
N VAL A 89 4.09 14.30 5.24
CA VAL A 89 4.44 15.72 5.19
C VAL A 89 3.70 16.50 6.26
N SER A 90 2.38 16.32 6.33
CA SER A 90 1.54 17.01 7.30
C SER A 90 0.24 16.25 7.56
N GLY A 91 -0.46 16.67 8.59
CA GLY A 91 -1.77 16.19 9.01
C GLY A 91 -1.95 16.42 10.51
N ARG A 92 -3.10 16.95 10.91
CA ARG A 92 -3.42 17.22 12.34
C ARG A 92 -4.23 16.07 12.93
N VAL A 93 -5.07 15.43 12.14
CA VAL A 93 -5.85 14.26 12.54
C VAL A 93 -5.01 13.00 12.36
N ASP A 94 -4.30 12.89 11.21
CA ASP A 94 -3.48 11.73 10.91
C ASP A 94 -2.24 12.11 10.07
N GLN A 95 -1.21 11.24 10.05
CA GLN A 95 -0.06 11.33 9.15
C GLN A 95 0.29 9.91 8.70
N ALA A 96 -0.51 9.36 7.81
CA ALA A 96 -0.50 7.96 7.45
C ALA A 96 -0.13 7.75 5.98
N ALA A 97 0.68 6.72 5.74
CA ALA A 97 0.96 6.15 4.45
C ALA A 97 0.64 4.65 4.47
N GLY A 98 0.11 4.11 3.38
CA GLY A 98 -0.22 2.69 3.30
C GLY A 98 -0.02 2.09 1.92
N LEU A 99 0.12 0.76 1.91
CA LEU A 99 0.08 -0.10 0.74
C LEU A 99 -1.17 -0.95 0.78
N VAL A 100 -1.89 -1.02 -0.34
CA VAL A 100 -3.04 -1.92 -0.50
C VAL A 100 -2.72 -3.04 -1.49
N TRP A 101 -3.25 -4.23 -1.24
CA TRP A 101 -3.15 -5.38 -2.14
C TRP A 101 -4.43 -6.21 -2.10
N ARG A 102 -4.58 -7.09 -3.09
CA ARG A 102 -5.83 -7.81 -3.36
C ARG A 102 -7.03 -6.87 -3.33
N PHE A 103 -6.84 -5.66 -3.86
CA PHE A 103 -7.88 -4.66 -3.95
C PHE A 103 -8.94 -5.11 -4.97
N GLN A 104 -10.13 -5.41 -4.49
CA GLN A 104 -11.29 -5.79 -5.30
C GLN A 104 -12.08 -4.54 -5.72
N ASP A 105 -12.32 -3.67 -4.76
CA ASP A 105 -12.99 -2.37 -4.87
C ASP A 105 -12.61 -1.48 -3.67
N GLU A 106 -13.19 -0.28 -3.58
CA GLU A 106 -12.90 0.71 -2.53
C GLU A 106 -13.28 0.27 -1.13
N ASP A 107 -14.09 -0.78 -1.00
CA ASP A 107 -14.61 -1.30 0.26
C ASP A 107 -14.03 -2.69 0.64
N ASN A 108 -13.22 -3.32 -0.24
CA ASN A 108 -12.75 -4.68 -0.05
C ASN A 108 -11.27 -4.84 -0.46
N TYR A 109 -10.35 -4.80 0.52
CA TYR A 109 -8.91 -4.91 0.29
C TYR A 109 -8.12 -5.16 1.59
N TYR A 110 -6.87 -5.60 1.46
CA TYR A 110 -5.89 -5.56 2.56
C TYR A 110 -5.09 -4.26 2.53
N LEU A 111 -4.67 -3.82 3.73
CA LEU A 111 -3.93 -2.59 3.94
C LEU A 111 -2.85 -2.78 5.01
N VAL A 112 -1.61 -2.39 4.72
CA VAL A 112 -0.60 -2.10 5.74
C VAL A 112 -0.37 -0.59 5.80
N ARG A 113 -0.38 -0.02 7.01
CA ARG A 113 -0.26 1.42 7.26
C ARG A 113 0.91 1.71 8.21
N ALA A 114 1.79 2.63 7.84
CA ALA A 114 2.70 3.32 8.74
C ALA A 114 2.11 4.69 9.14
N ASN A 115 2.30 5.14 10.39
CA ASN A 115 1.73 6.38 10.89
C ASN A 115 2.71 7.15 11.76
N ALA A 116 3.04 8.37 11.34
CA ALA A 116 4.00 9.23 12.03
C ALA A 116 3.47 9.82 13.35
N ARG A 117 2.15 9.97 13.49
CA ARG A 117 1.55 10.47 14.74
C ARG A 117 1.40 9.40 15.81
N GLU A 118 1.16 8.17 15.38
CA GLU A 118 0.99 7.02 16.29
C GLU A 118 2.31 6.26 16.52
N ASN A 119 3.33 6.47 15.69
CA ASN A 119 4.60 5.74 15.69
C ASN A 119 4.39 4.23 15.71
N ASN A 120 3.61 3.74 14.75
CA ASN A 120 3.33 2.31 14.59
C ASN A 120 3.14 1.92 13.13
N VAL A 121 3.25 0.62 12.89
CA VAL A 121 2.88 -0.03 11.63
C VAL A 121 1.82 -1.09 11.92
N VAL A 122 0.66 -0.96 11.26
CA VAL A 122 -0.51 -1.82 11.51
C VAL A 122 -1.02 -2.40 10.21
N LEU A 123 -1.36 -3.69 10.21
CA LEU A 123 -2.01 -4.35 9.08
C LEU A 123 -3.50 -4.53 9.35
N TYR A 124 -4.30 -4.22 8.34
CA TYR A 124 -5.76 -4.28 8.38
C TYR A 124 -6.31 -5.04 7.18
N LYS A 125 -7.55 -5.47 7.34
CA LYS A 125 -8.47 -5.66 6.21
C LYS A 125 -9.53 -4.56 6.22
N VAL A 126 -9.96 -4.17 5.03
CA VAL A 126 -11.19 -3.41 4.81
C VAL A 126 -12.17 -4.35 4.15
N GLU A 127 -13.28 -4.63 4.80
CA GLU A 127 -14.31 -5.57 4.36
C GLU A 127 -15.68 -4.90 4.47
N GLY A 128 -16.38 -4.74 3.35
CA GLY A 128 -17.61 -3.95 3.29
C GLY A 128 -17.42 -2.52 3.78
N GLY A 129 -16.28 -1.90 3.50
CA GLY A 129 -15.93 -0.55 3.93
C GLY A 129 -15.55 -0.41 5.41
N ARG A 130 -15.52 -1.50 6.17
CA ARG A 130 -15.12 -1.52 7.58
C ARG A 130 -13.67 -1.94 7.72
N ARG A 131 -12.84 -1.04 8.23
CA ARG A 131 -11.43 -1.31 8.53
C ARG A 131 -11.28 -2.00 9.89
N THR A 132 -10.62 -3.16 9.90
CA THR A 132 -10.35 -3.96 11.11
C THR A 132 -8.88 -4.37 11.12
N ASP A 133 -8.16 -4.09 12.23
CA ASP A 133 -6.79 -4.55 12.44
C ASP A 133 -6.73 -6.07 12.55
N LEU A 134 -5.68 -6.67 12.03
CA LEU A 134 -5.48 -8.10 12.08
C LEU A 134 -4.50 -8.50 13.19
N PRO A 135 -4.74 -9.64 13.86
CA PRO A 135 -3.86 -10.12 14.91
C PRO A 135 -2.50 -10.53 14.33
N LEU A 136 -1.43 -10.27 15.10
CA LEU A 136 -0.09 -10.71 14.74
C LEU A 136 0.06 -12.21 15.01
N ARG A 137 0.76 -12.89 14.11
CA ARG A 137 1.02 -14.32 14.24
C ARG A 137 1.87 -14.61 15.49
N GLY A 138 1.33 -15.41 16.39
CA GLY A 138 1.99 -15.77 17.66
C GLY A 138 1.82 -14.76 18.80
N GLU A 139 1.34 -13.53 18.54
CA GLU A 139 1.20 -12.47 19.56
C GLU A 139 -0.26 -12.07 19.79
N GLY A 140 -1.14 -12.32 18.83
CA GLY A 140 -2.54 -11.92 18.91
C GLY A 140 -2.79 -10.47 18.49
N ARG A 141 -3.88 -9.87 19.00
CA ARG A 141 -4.30 -8.51 18.62
C ARG A 141 -3.60 -7.46 19.47
N THR A 142 -2.61 -6.80 18.89
CA THR A 142 -1.75 -5.78 19.54
C THR A 142 -1.91 -4.39 18.93
N TYR A 143 -2.76 -4.23 17.91
CA TYR A 143 -2.85 -3.02 17.07
C TYR A 143 -1.52 -2.71 16.36
N GLY A 144 -0.93 -3.73 15.73
CA GLY A 144 0.35 -3.67 15.05
C GLY A 144 1.55 -3.62 15.98
N THR A 145 2.64 -3.04 15.48
CA THR A 145 3.92 -2.97 16.19
C THR A 145 4.40 -1.51 16.25
N PRO A 146 4.94 -1.05 17.39
CA PRO A 146 5.62 0.24 17.47
C PRO A 146 6.77 0.34 16.46
N ALA A 147 6.83 1.47 15.75
CA ALA A 147 7.91 1.81 14.82
C ALA A 147 8.05 3.33 14.76
N GLN A 148 9.28 3.82 14.83
CA GLN A 148 9.58 5.24 14.68
C GLN A 148 9.35 5.66 13.24
N VAL A 149 8.20 6.28 12.95
CA VAL A 149 7.83 6.79 11.62
C VAL A 149 8.10 8.29 11.59
N PRO A 150 9.19 8.76 10.98
CA PRO A 150 9.51 10.18 11.00
C PRO A 150 8.60 10.99 10.08
N SER A 151 8.09 12.13 10.56
CA SER A 151 7.45 13.13 9.73
C SER A 151 8.51 13.92 8.94
N GLY A 152 8.20 14.29 7.69
CA GLY A 152 9.09 15.05 6.80
C GLY A 152 10.31 14.30 6.29
N ARG A 153 10.41 12.99 6.51
CA ARG A 153 11.52 12.15 6.05
C ARG A 153 11.02 10.93 5.29
N TRP A 154 11.78 10.54 4.29
CA TRP A 154 11.53 9.32 3.53
C TRP A 154 11.77 8.07 4.39
N SER A 155 10.85 7.14 4.31
CA SER A 155 10.90 5.79 4.89
C SER A 155 10.41 4.78 3.85
N THR A 156 10.68 3.50 4.08
CA THR A 156 10.21 2.42 3.21
C THR A 156 9.24 1.52 3.96
N LEU A 157 8.07 1.31 3.39
CA LEU A 157 7.10 0.31 3.82
C LEU A 157 7.07 -0.83 2.80
N ARG A 158 7.04 -2.09 3.27
CA ARG A 158 6.98 -3.25 2.39
C ARG A 158 6.09 -4.33 3.00
N VAL A 159 5.35 -5.01 2.16
CA VAL A 159 4.60 -6.22 2.50
C VAL A 159 4.92 -7.33 1.50
N VAL A 160 5.16 -8.53 2.00
CA VAL A 160 5.25 -9.75 1.20
C VAL A 160 4.03 -10.60 1.48
N ALA A 161 3.10 -10.66 0.53
CA ALA A 161 1.88 -11.44 0.62
C ALA A 161 2.01 -12.72 -0.20
N ARG A 162 1.89 -13.89 0.48
CA ARG A 162 1.92 -15.21 -0.14
C ARG A 162 0.80 -16.06 0.42
N ARG A 163 -0.15 -16.43 -0.42
CA ARG A 163 -1.36 -17.12 0.03
C ARG A 163 -2.04 -16.34 1.18
N ASN A 164 -2.15 -16.90 2.37
CA ASN A 164 -2.74 -16.28 3.54
C ASN A 164 -1.71 -15.69 4.53
N LEU A 165 -0.42 -15.78 4.23
CA LEU A 165 0.67 -15.25 5.07
C LEU A 165 1.16 -13.90 4.53
N PHE A 166 1.22 -12.91 5.40
CA PHE A 166 1.69 -11.54 5.11
C PHE A 166 2.82 -11.17 6.04
N GLU A 167 3.99 -10.87 5.47
CA GLU A 167 5.16 -10.39 6.21
C GLU A 167 5.26 -8.87 6.02
N VAL A 168 5.41 -8.14 7.11
CA VAL A 168 5.48 -6.67 7.12
C VAL A 168 6.88 -6.21 7.48
N TYR A 169 7.39 -5.24 6.71
CA TYR A 169 8.72 -4.67 6.87
C TYR A 169 8.64 -3.14 6.90
N PHE A 170 9.50 -2.53 7.71
CA PHE A 170 9.67 -1.08 7.77
C PHE A 170 11.16 -0.76 7.76
N ASN A 171 11.61 0.11 6.83
CA ASN A 171 13.01 0.48 6.62
C ASN A 171 13.95 -0.75 6.55
N GLY A 172 13.51 -1.79 5.84
CA GLY A 172 14.26 -3.03 5.64
C GLY A 172 14.15 -4.05 6.78
N ALA A 173 13.71 -3.66 7.97
CA ALA A 173 13.55 -4.58 9.10
C ALA A 173 12.18 -5.26 9.05
N LYS A 174 12.13 -6.58 9.22
CA LYS A 174 10.89 -7.34 9.40
C LYS A 174 10.30 -6.99 10.77
N LEU A 175 9.03 -6.59 10.79
CA LEU A 175 8.33 -6.24 12.03
C LEU A 175 7.52 -7.42 12.57
N TYR A 176 6.67 -8.03 11.72
CA TYR A 176 5.76 -9.11 12.13
C TYR A 176 5.20 -9.86 10.93
N GLU A 177 4.45 -10.90 11.25
CA GLU A 177 3.64 -11.68 10.31
C GLU A 177 2.16 -11.64 10.70
N VAL A 178 1.30 -11.77 9.71
CA VAL A 178 -0.15 -11.90 9.87
C VAL A 178 -0.65 -13.04 8.99
N GLU A 179 -1.60 -13.82 9.47
CA GLU A 179 -2.34 -14.80 8.67
C GLU A 179 -3.81 -14.38 8.55
N ASP A 180 -4.31 -14.25 7.33
CA ASP A 180 -5.72 -13.99 7.06
C ASP A 180 -6.13 -14.53 5.68
N SER A 181 -7.33 -15.07 5.56
CA SER A 181 -7.87 -15.68 4.34
C SER A 181 -9.17 -15.02 3.87
N THR A 182 -9.44 -13.76 4.27
CA THR A 182 -10.67 -13.05 3.89
C THR A 182 -10.73 -12.82 2.39
N PHE A 183 -9.66 -12.31 1.78
CA PHE A 183 -9.58 -12.12 0.33
C PHE A 183 -8.54 -13.07 -0.25
N THR A 184 -9.01 -14.08 -0.99
CA THR A 184 -8.16 -15.09 -1.62
C THR A 184 -7.98 -14.88 -3.12
N ASN A 185 -8.85 -14.08 -3.74
CA ASN A 185 -8.79 -13.77 -5.17
C ASN A 185 -7.66 -12.78 -5.47
N ALA A 186 -7.18 -12.83 -6.73
CA ALA A 186 -6.30 -11.79 -7.24
C ALA A 186 -7.01 -10.43 -7.21
N GLY A 187 -6.27 -9.39 -6.93
CA GLY A 187 -6.76 -8.02 -6.92
C GLY A 187 -5.64 -7.05 -7.26
N LYS A 188 -5.99 -5.78 -7.39
CA LYS A 188 -5.04 -4.72 -7.70
C LYS A 188 -4.16 -4.38 -6.50
N VAL A 189 -3.14 -3.56 -6.73
CA VAL A 189 -2.25 -2.98 -5.71
C VAL A 189 -2.32 -1.46 -5.78
N GLY A 190 -1.94 -0.79 -4.69
CA GLY A 190 -1.96 0.67 -4.69
C GLY A 190 -1.47 1.29 -3.39
N LEU A 191 -1.71 2.60 -3.30
CA LEU A 191 -1.34 3.49 -2.21
C LEU A 191 -2.58 3.94 -1.44
N TRP A 192 -2.39 4.32 -0.18
CA TRP A 192 -3.47 4.66 0.73
C TRP A 192 -3.04 5.77 1.69
N THR A 193 -3.97 6.64 2.03
CA THR A 193 -3.82 7.63 3.11
C THR A 193 -5.05 7.68 4.00
N LYS A 194 -5.01 8.47 5.07
CA LYS A 194 -6.12 8.64 6.01
C LYS A 194 -6.35 10.09 6.37
N ALA A 195 -7.61 10.48 6.42
CA ALA A 195 -8.05 11.82 6.86
C ALA A 195 -7.24 12.92 6.14
N ASP A 196 -6.66 13.86 6.91
CA ASP A 196 -5.89 14.99 6.43
C ASP A 196 -4.40 14.71 6.17
N SER A 197 -4.03 13.43 6.01
CA SER A 197 -2.64 13.06 5.72
C SER A 197 -2.21 13.58 4.36
N VAL A 198 -1.35 14.60 4.35
CA VAL A 198 -0.57 14.97 3.17
C VAL A 198 0.68 14.10 3.17
N THR A 199 0.83 13.29 2.11
CA THR A 199 1.85 12.24 2.07
C THR A 199 2.40 12.10 0.66
N ASP A 200 3.72 12.04 0.55
CA ASP A 200 4.45 11.78 -0.69
C ASP A 200 4.80 10.30 -0.79
N PHE A 201 4.80 9.79 -2.03
CA PHE A 201 5.11 8.39 -2.37
C PHE A 201 6.02 8.35 -3.58
N ASP A 202 7.00 7.43 -3.55
CA ASP A 202 7.94 7.24 -4.62
C ASP A 202 8.41 5.78 -4.67
N ASP A 203 9.02 5.35 -5.79
CA ASP A 203 9.57 4.01 -5.97
C ASP A 203 8.58 2.90 -5.58
N LEU A 204 7.32 2.98 -6.05
CA LEU A 204 6.37 1.89 -5.85
C LEU A 204 6.85 0.66 -6.63
N THR A 205 7.40 -0.31 -5.92
CA THR A 205 7.93 -1.53 -6.51
C THR A 205 7.00 -2.71 -6.26
N VAL A 206 6.63 -3.39 -7.31
CA VAL A 206 5.78 -4.59 -7.28
C VAL A 206 6.50 -5.76 -7.92
N THR A 207 6.67 -6.84 -7.17
CA THR A 207 7.14 -8.12 -7.70
C THR A 207 6.02 -9.13 -7.63
N THR A 208 5.65 -9.72 -8.76
CA THR A 208 4.68 -10.81 -8.85
C THR A 208 5.40 -12.09 -9.27
N LYS A 209 4.94 -13.25 -8.78
CA LYS A 209 5.32 -14.52 -9.39
C LYS A 209 4.53 -14.67 -10.69
N GLY A 210 5.19 -15.02 -11.77
CA GLY A 210 4.51 -15.42 -13.00
C GLY A 210 3.49 -16.51 -12.69
N ALA A 211 2.33 -16.44 -13.34
CA ALA A 211 1.33 -17.48 -13.21
C ALA A 211 1.97 -18.84 -13.57
N SER A 212 2.06 -19.74 -12.60
CA SER A 212 2.22 -21.17 -12.92
C SER A 212 0.88 -21.57 -13.57
N GLU A 213 0.89 -21.85 -14.86
CA GLU A 213 -0.26 -22.51 -15.48
C GLU A 213 -0.63 -23.78 -14.71
N PRO A 214 -1.93 -24.07 -14.59
CA PRO A 214 -2.43 -25.21 -13.80
C PRO A 214 -1.99 -26.58 -14.31
#